data_c4fe0c45108e84de8dd8703db886c7e9
#
_entry.id   c4fe0c45108e84de8dd8703db886c7e9
#
_cell.length_a   1.000
_cell.length_b   1.000
_cell.length_c   1.000
_cell.angle_alpha   90.00
_cell.angle_beta   90.00
_cell.angle_gamma   90.00
#
_symmetry.space_group_name_H-M   'P 1'
#
loop_
_entity.id
_entity.type
_entity.pdbx_description
1 polymer ?
#
loop_
_entity_poly.entity_id
_entity_poly.type
_entity_poly.pdbx_seq_one_letter_code
_entity_poly.pdbx_strand_id
1 'polypeptide(L)'
;MTDTTAMPRHRSVLALGALAGALALDVSGLGVLNAALPSIRERFGLDEATLQWTMTAYAVTFAGFLLVGGRLADVWGRRRVFAYGVALFTVSAAVGALAPDTAVLLAARAAQGIGAALSGPAALALLTEVFPAGPARDRALSVYAAIGGVSFSGGVLLGGVLTQFLGWRSVLWFSVLLGAAVLAVTRAGLPRGTGRGGRLDLPGAVSGTLGLTLLIVGVSTGGAWAWGALCMAAVFLLLFVVREHRTADPVLPLGLFRIPSVRMASLAACLQFTGSVGLLFFAPLYLQGMLGYSPAESGIALVPMSLAVFLTANFATGRLLTRYPPRTLMAAGLVLIGAGTALWLSTPHHGSYVQHVLPGLVLSGIGQGLNFPSMTSSGLTDVAPEQHAVAGAVNVVAQQIGSSAGVAAMVLVASTSDDQLGGYHLAYLAAAVACVLGAAVVFRRQRVVQAAL
;
A
#
# COMPACT_ATOMS: atom_id res chain seq x y z
N MET A 1 -33.91 -23.12 9.04
CA MET A 1 -33.52 -22.45 10.29
C MET A 1 -32.24 -23.10 10.76
N THR A 2 -31.10 -22.57 10.33
CA THR A 2 -29.77 -23.00 10.78
C THR A 2 -29.40 -22.11 11.95
N ASP A 3 -29.32 -22.75 13.10
CA ASP A 3 -28.93 -22.18 14.40
C ASP A 3 -27.54 -21.49 14.27
N THR A 4 -27.53 -20.18 14.12
CA THR A 4 -26.32 -19.36 14.14
C THR A 4 -25.91 -19.19 15.61
N THR A 5 -25.38 -20.28 16.20
CA THR A 5 -24.72 -20.19 17.50
C THR A 5 -23.59 -19.18 17.42
N ALA A 6 -23.77 -18.03 18.08
CA ALA A 6 -22.77 -16.98 18.18
C ALA A 6 -21.44 -17.60 18.65
N MET A 7 -20.37 -17.32 17.92
CA MET A 7 -19.04 -17.83 18.26
C MET A 7 -18.67 -17.46 19.70
N PRO A 8 -18.10 -18.37 20.50
CA PRO A 8 -17.65 -18.06 21.85
C PRO A 8 -16.74 -16.83 21.86
N ARG A 9 -16.92 -15.92 22.80
CA ARG A 9 -16.25 -14.61 22.89
C ARG A 9 -14.72 -14.71 22.75
N HIS A 10 -14.11 -15.73 23.35
CA HIS A 10 -12.66 -15.96 23.24
C HIS A 10 -12.22 -16.29 21.79
N ARG A 11 -13.01 -17.06 21.05
CA ARG A 11 -12.72 -17.39 19.63
C ARG A 11 -12.89 -16.16 18.73
N SER A 12 -13.87 -15.30 18.99
CA SER A 12 -14.07 -14.05 18.26
C SER A 12 -12.87 -13.10 18.45
N VAL A 13 -12.32 -13.03 19.68
CA VAL A 13 -11.11 -12.23 19.97
C VAL A 13 -9.89 -12.80 19.25
N LEU A 14 -9.69 -14.12 19.28
CA LEU A 14 -8.60 -14.77 18.55
C LEU A 14 -8.73 -14.58 17.04
N ALA A 15 -9.95 -14.72 16.49
CA ALA A 15 -10.19 -14.48 15.08
C ALA A 15 -9.84 -13.03 14.67
N LEU A 16 -10.32 -12.04 15.42
CA LEU A 16 -9.99 -10.64 15.16
C LEU A 16 -8.48 -10.39 15.30
N GLY A 17 -7.83 -10.98 16.31
CA GLY A 17 -6.38 -10.90 16.51
C GLY A 17 -5.58 -11.48 15.34
N ALA A 18 -6.00 -12.63 14.78
CA ALA A 18 -5.35 -13.22 13.61
C ALA A 18 -5.51 -12.32 12.37
N LEU A 19 -6.74 -11.83 12.10
CA LEU A 19 -7.03 -11.03 10.92
C LEU A 19 -6.36 -9.66 10.97
N ALA A 20 -6.45 -8.99 12.11
CA ALA A 20 -5.81 -7.70 12.34
C ALA A 20 -4.28 -7.82 12.43
N GLY A 21 -3.78 -8.93 12.98
CA GLY A 21 -2.35 -9.26 12.99
C GLY A 21 -1.78 -9.48 11.58
N ALA A 22 -2.53 -10.09 10.67
CA ALA A 22 -2.11 -10.19 9.27
C ALA A 22 -2.06 -8.82 8.58
N LEU A 23 -3.05 -7.95 8.80
CA LEU A 23 -2.99 -6.57 8.31
C LEU A 23 -1.79 -5.82 8.90
N ALA A 24 -1.52 -5.99 10.20
CA ALA A 24 -0.34 -5.42 10.83
C ALA A 24 0.96 -5.93 10.19
N LEU A 25 1.03 -7.22 9.88
CA LEU A 25 2.17 -7.85 9.20
C LEU A 25 2.41 -7.22 7.81
N ASP A 26 1.35 -7.07 7.00
CA ASP A 26 1.43 -6.51 5.66
C ASP A 26 1.84 -5.03 5.70
N VAL A 27 1.19 -4.23 6.54
CA VAL A 27 1.39 -2.78 6.60
C VAL A 27 2.72 -2.42 7.30
N SER A 28 3.03 -3.09 8.43
CA SER A 28 4.31 -2.85 9.13
C SER A 28 5.49 -3.31 8.28
N GLY A 29 5.35 -4.38 7.49
CA GLY A 29 6.40 -4.88 6.59
C GLY A 29 6.87 -3.84 5.55
N LEU A 30 6.03 -2.88 5.19
CA LEU A 30 6.43 -1.71 4.40
C LEU A 30 7.14 -0.66 5.26
N GLY A 31 6.56 -0.30 6.41
CA GLY A 31 7.10 0.75 7.28
C GLY A 31 8.45 0.37 7.90
N VAL A 32 8.57 -0.84 8.42
CA VAL A 32 9.77 -1.35 9.11
C VAL A 32 10.98 -1.35 8.17
N LEU A 33 10.81 -1.69 6.89
CA LEU A 33 11.91 -1.75 5.93
C LEU A 33 12.41 -0.35 5.53
N ASN A 34 11.56 0.67 5.53
CA ASN A 34 11.97 2.02 5.16
C ASN A 34 13.16 2.54 5.98
N ALA A 35 13.11 2.36 7.30
CA ALA A 35 14.20 2.80 8.18
C ALA A 35 15.49 1.98 7.98
N ALA A 36 15.39 0.77 7.42
CA ALA A 36 16.52 -0.11 7.15
C ALA A 36 17.18 0.12 5.77
N LEU A 37 16.55 0.90 4.87
CA LEU A 37 17.04 1.09 3.51
C LEU A 37 18.53 1.55 3.43
N PRO A 38 18.98 2.54 4.22
CA PRO A 38 20.39 2.95 4.20
C PRO A 38 21.34 1.82 4.58
N SER A 39 21.02 1.04 5.62
CA SER A 39 21.82 -0.11 6.05
C SER A 39 21.85 -1.25 5.02
N ILE A 40 20.77 -1.46 4.28
CA ILE A 40 20.70 -2.40 3.16
C ILE A 40 21.56 -1.91 2.01
N ARG A 41 21.46 -0.61 1.67
CA ARG A 41 22.28 0.05 0.65
C ARG A 41 23.77 -0.13 0.92
N GLU A 42 24.20 0.17 2.13
CA GLU A 42 25.59 0.06 2.57
C GLU A 42 26.07 -1.40 2.53
N ARG A 43 25.27 -2.34 3.04
CA ARG A 43 25.63 -3.77 3.12
C ARG A 43 25.87 -4.41 1.76
N PHE A 44 25.09 -4.04 0.75
CA PHE A 44 25.13 -4.64 -0.58
C PHE A 44 25.75 -3.73 -1.64
N GLY A 45 26.15 -2.49 -1.30
CA GLY A 45 26.72 -1.52 -2.23
C GLY A 45 25.75 -1.09 -3.33
N LEU A 46 24.46 -0.89 -2.99
CA LEU A 46 23.41 -0.63 -3.97
C LEU A 46 23.35 0.83 -4.38
N ASP A 47 23.10 1.08 -5.65
CA ASP A 47 22.60 2.36 -6.14
C ASP A 47 21.10 2.55 -5.79
N GLU A 48 20.60 3.76 -5.96
CA GLU A 48 19.21 4.08 -5.64
C GLU A 48 18.21 3.34 -6.54
N ALA A 49 18.58 3.11 -7.79
CA ALA A 49 17.77 2.38 -8.77
C ALA A 49 17.58 0.91 -8.37
N THR A 50 18.60 0.27 -7.81
CA THR A 50 18.49 -1.09 -7.29
C THR A 50 17.83 -1.13 -5.92
N LEU A 51 18.15 -0.15 -5.05
CA LEU A 51 17.60 -0.05 -3.70
C LEU A 51 16.06 0.05 -3.71
N GLN A 52 15.48 0.86 -4.61
CA GLN A 52 14.02 0.99 -4.73
C GLN A 52 13.31 -0.36 -4.93
N TRP A 53 14.00 -1.34 -5.58
CA TRP A 53 13.40 -2.66 -5.84
C TRP A 53 13.12 -3.44 -4.56
N THR A 54 13.77 -3.12 -3.44
CA THR A 54 13.43 -3.73 -2.15
C THR A 54 11.98 -3.43 -1.72
N MET A 55 11.44 -2.30 -2.14
CA MET A 55 10.04 -1.92 -1.92
C MET A 55 9.16 -2.26 -3.11
N THR A 56 9.64 -1.95 -4.32
CA THR A 56 8.89 -2.14 -5.57
C THR A 56 8.59 -3.61 -5.85
N ALA A 57 9.52 -4.55 -5.61
CA ALA A 57 9.29 -5.97 -5.82
C ALA A 57 8.11 -6.51 -5.01
N TYR A 58 7.97 -6.07 -3.76
CA TYR A 58 6.80 -6.37 -2.94
C TYR A 58 5.52 -5.76 -3.53
N ALA A 59 5.53 -4.47 -3.82
CA ALA A 59 4.35 -3.74 -4.24
C ALA A 59 3.81 -4.22 -5.60
N VAL A 60 4.70 -4.54 -6.53
CA VAL A 60 4.37 -5.11 -7.86
C VAL A 60 3.65 -6.44 -7.74
N THR A 61 4.21 -7.37 -6.97
CA THR A 61 3.62 -8.70 -6.81
C THR A 61 2.35 -8.64 -5.97
N PHE A 62 2.29 -7.78 -4.95
CA PHE A 62 1.08 -7.53 -4.20
C PHE A 62 -0.05 -7.03 -5.11
N ALA A 63 0.19 -5.99 -5.92
CA ALA A 63 -0.80 -5.45 -6.85
C ALA A 63 -1.23 -6.49 -7.90
N GLY A 64 -0.27 -7.18 -8.49
CA GLY A 64 -0.51 -8.16 -9.54
C GLY A 64 -1.35 -9.36 -9.07
N PHE A 65 -1.09 -9.86 -7.88
CA PHE A 65 -1.78 -11.03 -7.34
C PHE A 65 -3.02 -10.72 -6.49
N LEU A 66 -3.32 -9.44 -6.21
CA LEU A 66 -4.40 -9.05 -5.31
C LEU A 66 -5.78 -9.57 -5.77
N LEU A 67 -6.09 -9.40 -7.05
CA LEU A 67 -7.35 -9.87 -7.64
C LEU A 67 -7.43 -11.40 -7.65
N VAL A 68 -6.30 -12.04 -7.99
CA VAL A 68 -6.16 -13.51 -7.97
C VAL A 68 -6.36 -14.04 -6.55
N GLY A 69 -5.76 -13.39 -5.56
CA GLY A 69 -5.89 -13.76 -4.15
C GLY A 69 -7.32 -13.74 -3.65
N GLY A 70 -8.08 -12.69 -4.00
CA GLY A 70 -9.50 -12.60 -3.70
C GLY A 70 -10.31 -13.74 -4.31
N ARG A 71 -10.10 -14.02 -5.59
CA ARG A 71 -10.81 -15.11 -6.28
C ARG A 71 -10.42 -16.50 -5.77
N LEU A 72 -9.14 -16.72 -5.49
CA LEU A 72 -8.66 -17.96 -4.86
C LEU A 72 -9.34 -18.20 -3.50
N ALA A 73 -9.51 -17.14 -2.70
CA ALA A 73 -10.17 -17.23 -1.41
C ALA A 73 -11.63 -17.71 -1.54
N ASP A 74 -12.34 -17.26 -2.57
CA ASP A 74 -13.71 -17.70 -2.82
C ASP A 74 -13.78 -19.16 -3.31
N VAL A 75 -12.84 -19.61 -4.16
CA VAL A 75 -12.83 -20.97 -4.75
C VAL A 75 -12.28 -22.01 -3.78
N TRP A 76 -11.13 -21.78 -3.16
CA TRP A 76 -10.42 -22.76 -2.32
C TRP A 76 -10.77 -22.67 -0.84
N GLY A 77 -11.49 -21.61 -0.45
CA GLY A 77 -11.89 -21.33 0.92
C GLY A 77 -10.98 -20.30 1.59
N ARG A 78 -11.63 -19.27 2.13
CA ARG A 78 -11.01 -18.05 2.67
C ARG A 78 -9.93 -18.34 3.72
N ARG A 79 -10.21 -19.24 4.68
CA ARG A 79 -9.25 -19.61 5.73
C ARG A 79 -7.99 -20.28 5.17
N ARG A 80 -8.13 -21.15 4.17
CA ARG A 80 -6.96 -21.83 3.57
C ARG A 80 -6.06 -20.84 2.85
N VAL A 81 -6.66 -20.00 2.00
CA VAL A 81 -5.91 -18.99 1.23
C VAL A 81 -5.27 -17.97 2.16
N PHE A 82 -5.97 -17.51 3.20
CA PHE A 82 -5.42 -16.68 4.25
C PHE A 82 -4.18 -17.31 4.91
N ALA A 83 -4.30 -18.56 5.36
CA ALA A 83 -3.18 -19.25 6.02
C ALA A 83 -1.99 -19.48 5.07
N TYR A 84 -2.23 -19.84 3.81
CA TYR A 84 -1.16 -19.97 2.81
C TYR A 84 -0.50 -18.62 2.51
N GLY A 85 -1.27 -17.53 2.41
CA GLY A 85 -0.74 -16.19 2.22
C GLY A 85 0.19 -15.77 3.37
N VAL A 86 -0.27 -15.90 4.62
CA VAL A 86 0.55 -15.59 5.80
C VAL A 86 1.77 -16.52 5.90
N ALA A 87 1.63 -17.80 5.59
CA ALA A 87 2.76 -18.75 5.61
C ALA A 87 3.80 -18.38 4.55
N LEU A 88 3.39 -18.09 3.33
CA LEU A 88 4.27 -17.65 2.25
C LEU A 88 5.00 -16.36 2.65
N PHE A 89 4.29 -15.36 3.18
CA PHE A 89 4.88 -14.13 3.68
C PHE A 89 5.95 -14.41 4.75
N THR A 90 5.61 -15.25 5.74
CA THR A 90 6.50 -15.59 6.87
C THR A 90 7.76 -16.30 6.41
N VAL A 91 7.63 -17.33 5.55
CA VAL A 91 8.77 -18.07 5.00
C VAL A 91 9.64 -17.15 4.15
N SER A 92 9.04 -16.34 3.31
CA SER A 92 9.75 -15.37 2.48
C SER A 92 10.48 -14.32 3.32
N ALA A 93 9.89 -13.88 4.45
CA ALA A 93 10.58 -13.00 5.40
C ALA A 93 11.84 -13.68 5.99
N ALA A 94 11.75 -14.97 6.33
CA ALA A 94 12.91 -15.73 6.82
C ALA A 94 14.00 -15.86 5.74
N VAL A 95 13.62 -16.17 4.50
CA VAL A 95 14.57 -16.22 3.35
C VAL A 95 15.24 -14.86 3.15
N GLY A 96 14.48 -13.77 3.19
CA GLY A 96 15.01 -12.41 3.07
C GLY A 96 15.95 -12.02 4.22
N ALA A 97 15.65 -12.45 5.46
CA ALA A 97 16.51 -12.23 6.62
C ALA A 97 17.87 -12.97 6.49
N LEU A 98 17.87 -14.12 5.82
CA LEU A 98 19.06 -14.92 5.56
C LEU A 98 19.74 -14.59 4.22
N ALA A 99 19.22 -13.63 3.45
CA ALA A 99 19.71 -13.31 2.11
C ALA A 99 21.22 -13.06 2.09
N PRO A 100 21.99 -13.83 1.27
CA PRO A 100 23.40 -13.59 1.08
C PRO A 100 23.68 -12.43 0.12
N ASP A 101 22.78 -12.18 -0.81
CA ASP A 101 22.89 -11.19 -1.87
C ASP A 101 21.55 -10.48 -2.14
N THR A 102 21.59 -9.48 -3.00
CA THR A 102 20.45 -8.66 -3.37
C THR A 102 19.38 -9.44 -4.13
N ALA A 103 19.76 -10.39 -4.99
CA ALA A 103 18.78 -11.13 -5.79
C ALA A 103 17.87 -11.99 -4.90
N VAL A 104 18.44 -12.67 -3.90
CA VAL A 104 17.67 -13.42 -2.91
C VAL A 104 16.77 -12.49 -2.07
N LEU A 105 17.26 -11.32 -1.67
CA LEU A 105 16.45 -10.34 -0.94
C LEU A 105 15.26 -9.88 -1.79
N LEU A 106 15.49 -9.51 -3.04
CA LEU A 106 14.42 -9.03 -3.94
C LEU A 106 13.41 -10.15 -4.26
N ALA A 107 13.87 -11.39 -4.49
CA ALA A 107 12.99 -12.54 -4.68
C ALA A 107 12.13 -12.81 -3.44
N ALA A 108 12.72 -12.71 -2.25
CA ALA A 108 11.99 -12.83 -0.99
C ALA A 108 10.94 -11.72 -0.84
N ARG A 109 11.26 -10.48 -1.20
CA ARG A 109 10.32 -9.36 -1.20
C ARG A 109 9.15 -9.58 -2.18
N ALA A 110 9.44 -10.07 -3.39
CA ALA A 110 8.41 -10.44 -4.35
C ALA A 110 7.49 -11.54 -3.81
N ALA A 111 8.04 -12.58 -3.20
CA ALA A 111 7.25 -13.64 -2.59
C ALA A 111 6.43 -13.17 -1.38
N GLN A 112 6.95 -12.23 -0.56
CA GLN A 112 6.17 -11.57 0.50
C GLN A 112 4.97 -10.80 -0.08
N GLY A 113 5.13 -10.08 -1.20
CA GLY A 113 4.02 -9.39 -1.88
C GLY A 113 2.92 -10.35 -2.33
N ILE A 114 3.28 -11.52 -2.89
CA ILE A 114 2.30 -12.59 -3.22
C ILE A 114 1.58 -13.06 -1.96
N GLY A 115 2.33 -13.31 -0.87
CA GLY A 115 1.75 -13.72 0.41
C GLY A 115 0.72 -12.73 0.93
N ALA A 116 1.03 -11.44 0.92
CA ALA A 116 0.14 -10.36 1.31
C ALA A 116 -1.10 -10.26 0.40
N ALA A 117 -0.93 -10.42 -0.92
CA ALA A 117 -2.02 -10.42 -1.89
C ALA A 117 -3.02 -11.56 -1.67
N LEU A 118 -2.57 -12.69 -1.16
CA LEU A 118 -3.43 -13.82 -0.79
C LEU A 118 -4.12 -13.59 0.56
N SER A 119 -3.38 -13.07 1.57
CA SER A 119 -3.90 -12.91 2.93
C SER A 119 -4.85 -11.73 3.09
N GLY A 120 -4.57 -10.57 2.48
CA GLY A 120 -5.33 -9.34 2.68
C GLY A 120 -6.81 -9.44 2.31
N PRO A 121 -7.18 -9.77 1.05
CA PRO A 121 -8.58 -9.95 0.67
C PRO A 121 -9.28 -11.05 1.46
N ALA A 122 -8.56 -12.17 1.72
CA ALA A 122 -9.10 -13.27 2.50
C ALA A 122 -9.38 -12.88 3.95
N ALA A 123 -8.52 -12.03 4.55
CA ALA A 123 -8.71 -11.50 5.91
C ALA A 123 -9.99 -10.67 6.02
N LEU A 124 -10.21 -9.74 5.10
CA LEU A 124 -11.39 -8.88 5.10
C LEU A 124 -12.68 -9.71 4.88
N ALA A 125 -12.64 -10.68 3.96
CA ALA A 125 -13.75 -11.59 3.71
C ALA A 125 -14.06 -12.48 4.92
N LEU A 126 -13.03 -12.99 5.62
CA LEU A 126 -13.21 -13.76 6.86
C LEU A 126 -13.77 -12.90 7.98
N LEU A 127 -13.35 -11.64 8.09
CA LEU A 127 -13.87 -10.72 9.11
C LEU A 127 -15.39 -10.55 8.96
N THR A 128 -15.86 -10.34 7.73
CA THR A 128 -17.30 -10.21 7.47
C THR A 128 -18.09 -11.52 7.62
N GLU A 129 -17.42 -12.67 7.53
CA GLU A 129 -18.01 -13.99 7.77
C GLU A 129 -18.09 -14.33 9.27
N VAL A 130 -17.04 -14.02 10.02
CA VAL A 130 -16.95 -14.30 11.46
C VAL A 130 -17.84 -13.37 12.29
N PHE A 131 -17.97 -12.10 11.86
CA PHE A 131 -18.76 -11.09 12.55
C PHE A 131 -20.03 -10.79 11.76
N PRO A 132 -21.22 -11.22 12.23
CA PRO A 132 -22.51 -10.93 11.58
C PRO A 132 -22.76 -9.41 11.46
N ALA A 133 -23.59 -9.02 10.49
CA ALA A 133 -23.96 -7.62 10.29
C ALA A 133 -24.53 -7.00 11.57
N GLY A 134 -24.11 -5.76 11.88
CA GLY A 134 -24.51 -5.03 13.08
C GLY A 134 -23.31 -4.55 13.91
N PRO A 135 -23.54 -4.08 15.16
CA PRO A 135 -22.54 -3.41 15.98
C PRO A 135 -21.27 -4.22 16.23
N ALA A 136 -21.36 -5.55 16.22
CA ALA A 136 -20.18 -6.42 16.40
C ALA A 136 -19.24 -6.36 15.20
N ARG A 137 -19.79 -6.36 13.96
CA ARG A 137 -19.01 -6.21 12.72
C ARG A 137 -18.41 -4.81 12.64
N ASP A 138 -19.20 -3.78 12.95
CA ASP A 138 -18.72 -2.38 12.88
C ASP A 138 -17.55 -2.16 13.84
N ARG A 139 -17.63 -2.72 15.05
CA ARG A 139 -16.53 -2.69 16.01
C ARG A 139 -15.31 -3.48 15.53
N ALA A 140 -15.50 -4.66 14.94
CA ALA A 140 -14.40 -5.47 14.42
C ALA A 140 -13.69 -4.76 13.24
N LEU A 141 -14.45 -4.15 12.32
CA LEU A 141 -13.91 -3.33 11.22
C LEU A 141 -13.16 -2.10 11.73
N SER A 142 -13.70 -1.42 12.77
CA SER A 142 -13.04 -0.27 13.38
C SER A 142 -11.70 -0.66 14.01
N VAL A 143 -11.64 -1.77 14.74
CA VAL A 143 -10.39 -2.29 15.33
C VAL A 143 -9.39 -2.69 14.23
N TYR A 144 -9.86 -3.38 13.19
CA TYR A 144 -9.04 -3.79 12.05
C TYR A 144 -8.42 -2.56 11.35
N ALA A 145 -9.21 -1.54 11.06
CA ALA A 145 -8.74 -0.29 10.45
C ALA A 145 -7.77 0.47 11.35
N ALA A 146 -8.06 0.56 12.66
CA ALA A 146 -7.18 1.22 13.63
C ALA A 146 -5.80 0.54 13.71
N ILE A 147 -5.77 -0.80 13.73
CA ILE A 147 -4.52 -1.58 13.71
C ILE A 147 -3.75 -1.30 12.42
N GLY A 148 -4.41 -1.28 11.24
CA GLY A 148 -3.76 -0.91 9.99
C GLY A 148 -3.09 0.47 10.04
N GLY A 149 -3.80 1.47 10.56
CA GLY A 149 -3.28 2.84 10.70
C GLY A 149 -2.08 2.95 11.64
N VAL A 150 -2.12 2.27 12.80
CA VAL A 150 -1.01 2.29 13.78
C VAL A 150 0.18 1.44 13.31
N SER A 151 -0.06 0.37 12.55
CA SER A 151 0.98 -0.57 12.13
C SER A 151 2.01 0.05 11.21
N PHE A 152 1.63 0.98 10.36
CA PHE A 152 2.59 1.67 9.49
C PHE A 152 3.57 2.53 10.32
N SER A 153 3.02 3.36 11.21
CA SER A 153 3.82 4.25 12.08
C SER A 153 4.67 3.48 13.07
N GLY A 154 4.04 2.48 13.72
CA GLY A 154 4.74 1.57 14.62
C GLY A 154 5.82 0.77 13.89
N GLY A 155 5.56 0.41 12.63
CA GLY A 155 6.53 -0.26 11.77
C GLY A 155 7.76 0.60 11.51
N VAL A 156 7.59 1.87 11.11
CA VAL A 156 8.71 2.79 10.86
C VAL A 156 9.58 2.98 12.12
N LEU A 157 8.93 3.21 13.26
CA LEU A 157 9.64 3.37 14.54
C LEU A 157 10.37 2.09 14.95
N LEU A 158 9.69 0.96 14.92
CA LEU A 158 10.27 -0.36 15.22
C LEU A 158 11.42 -0.69 14.27
N GLY A 159 11.26 -0.37 12.97
CA GLY A 159 12.28 -0.58 11.97
C GLY A 159 13.57 0.17 12.28
N GLY A 160 13.46 1.42 12.70
CA GLY A 160 14.60 2.23 13.13
C GLY A 160 15.31 1.63 14.35
N VAL A 161 14.54 1.31 15.40
CA VAL A 161 15.08 0.70 16.63
C VAL A 161 15.72 -0.67 16.36
N LEU A 162 15.01 -1.55 15.66
CA LEU A 162 15.52 -2.88 15.34
C LEU A 162 16.79 -2.81 14.48
N THR A 163 16.81 -1.91 13.47
CA THR A 163 17.96 -1.75 12.59
C THR A 163 19.18 -1.24 13.35
N GLN A 164 18.98 -0.29 14.27
CA GLN A 164 20.07 0.28 15.06
C GLN A 164 20.72 -0.73 16.00
N PHE A 165 19.90 -1.49 16.75
CA PHE A 165 20.43 -2.35 17.82
C PHE A 165 20.73 -3.78 17.37
N LEU A 166 20.01 -4.29 16.36
CA LEU A 166 20.08 -5.70 15.94
C LEU A 166 20.41 -5.85 14.43
N GLY A 167 20.61 -4.72 13.73
CA GLY A 167 20.87 -4.69 12.28
C GLY A 167 19.61 -4.90 11.43
N TRP A 168 19.71 -4.56 10.14
CA TRP A 168 18.58 -4.57 9.19
C TRP A 168 17.86 -5.92 9.05
N ARG A 169 18.56 -7.03 9.27
CA ARG A 169 17.97 -8.38 9.21
C ARG A 169 16.91 -8.63 10.27
N SER A 170 17.03 -7.98 11.42
CA SER A 170 16.06 -8.09 12.53
C SER A 170 14.67 -7.61 12.16
N VAL A 171 14.57 -6.69 11.22
CA VAL A 171 13.33 -6.17 10.63
C VAL A 171 12.52 -7.31 9.98
N LEU A 172 13.19 -8.17 9.23
CA LEU A 172 12.57 -9.33 8.60
C LEU A 172 12.29 -10.45 9.61
N TRP A 173 13.17 -10.66 10.60
CA TRP A 173 12.91 -11.59 11.70
C TRP A 173 11.70 -11.18 12.55
N PHE A 174 11.47 -9.88 12.76
CA PHE A 174 10.24 -9.39 13.39
C PHE A 174 9.00 -9.82 12.59
N SER A 175 9.04 -9.71 11.27
CA SER A 175 7.96 -10.18 10.38
C SER A 175 7.76 -11.69 10.49
N VAL A 176 8.83 -12.48 10.64
CA VAL A 176 8.73 -13.94 10.87
C VAL A 176 8.01 -14.25 12.18
N LEU A 177 8.40 -13.60 13.27
CA LEU A 177 7.79 -13.82 14.59
C LEU A 177 6.30 -13.44 14.59
N LEU A 178 5.97 -12.28 14.01
CA LEU A 178 4.58 -11.83 13.91
C LEU A 178 3.74 -12.77 13.02
N GLY A 179 4.27 -13.18 11.87
CA GLY A 179 3.60 -14.10 10.97
C GLY A 179 3.39 -15.50 11.59
N ALA A 180 4.37 -16.01 12.31
CA ALA A 180 4.23 -17.26 13.07
C ALA A 180 3.16 -17.16 14.15
N ALA A 181 3.09 -16.04 14.87
CA ALA A 181 2.05 -15.79 15.86
C ALA A 181 0.65 -15.74 15.21
N VAL A 182 0.51 -15.05 14.07
CA VAL A 182 -0.73 -15.00 13.30
C VAL A 182 -1.17 -16.40 12.85
N LEU A 183 -0.24 -17.23 12.34
CA LEU A 183 -0.54 -18.60 11.94
C LEU A 183 -0.98 -19.49 13.10
N ALA A 184 -0.34 -19.36 14.26
CA ALA A 184 -0.71 -20.10 15.46
C ALA A 184 -2.15 -19.74 15.90
N VAL A 185 -2.46 -18.44 15.95
CA VAL A 185 -3.78 -17.94 16.32
C VAL A 185 -4.85 -18.30 15.26
N THR A 186 -4.49 -18.31 13.97
CA THR A 186 -5.38 -18.73 12.87
C THR A 186 -5.90 -20.15 13.07
N ARG A 187 -5.04 -21.06 13.50
CA ARG A 187 -5.42 -22.46 13.74
C ARG A 187 -6.45 -22.59 14.86
N ALA A 188 -6.37 -21.76 15.89
CA ALA A 188 -7.24 -21.81 17.06
C ALA A 188 -8.54 -21.01 16.89
N GLY A 189 -8.48 -19.85 16.19
CA GLY A 189 -9.55 -18.86 16.18
C GLY A 189 -10.46 -18.89 14.95
N LEU A 190 -9.97 -19.26 13.76
CA LEU A 190 -10.77 -19.15 12.54
C LEU A 190 -11.53 -20.43 12.21
N PRO A 191 -12.83 -20.34 11.83
CA PRO A 191 -13.63 -21.48 11.44
C PRO A 191 -13.11 -22.13 10.16
N ARG A 192 -13.32 -23.43 10.01
CA ARG A 192 -13.05 -24.17 8.79
C ARG A 192 -14.19 -23.92 7.81
N GLY A 193 -14.02 -22.92 6.92
CA GLY A 193 -14.95 -22.70 5.82
C GLY A 193 -14.66 -23.61 4.63
N THR A 194 -15.71 -24.04 3.94
CA THR A 194 -15.62 -24.69 2.61
C THR A 194 -15.64 -23.60 1.55
N GLY A 195 -14.80 -23.71 0.52
CA GLY A 195 -14.88 -22.81 -0.64
C GLY A 195 -16.28 -22.93 -1.30
N ARG A 196 -16.75 -21.84 -1.88
CA ARG A 196 -18.04 -21.81 -2.58
C ARG A 196 -18.03 -22.61 -3.88
N GLY A 197 -16.87 -23.14 -4.28
CA GLY A 197 -16.69 -23.70 -5.61
C GLY A 197 -16.80 -22.61 -6.69
N GLY A 198 -16.26 -22.84 -7.83
CA GLY A 198 -16.29 -21.90 -8.95
C GLY A 198 -15.09 -22.15 -9.86
N ARG A 199 -15.15 -21.63 -11.07
CA ARG A 199 -14.00 -21.68 -12.00
C ARG A 199 -13.14 -20.45 -11.80
N LEU A 200 -11.85 -20.67 -11.65
CA LEU A 200 -10.86 -19.59 -11.67
C LEU A 200 -10.67 -19.21 -13.15
N ASP A 201 -10.86 -17.94 -13.47
CA ASP A 201 -10.42 -17.43 -14.78
C ASP A 201 -8.90 -17.25 -14.76
N LEU A 202 -8.18 -18.37 -14.89
CA LEU A 202 -6.71 -18.39 -14.92
C LEU A 202 -6.13 -17.51 -16.01
N PRO A 203 -6.64 -17.52 -17.28
CA PRO A 203 -6.12 -16.63 -18.32
C PRO A 203 -6.30 -15.15 -17.99
N GLY A 204 -7.46 -14.74 -17.46
CA GLY A 204 -7.70 -13.36 -17.01
C GLY A 204 -6.77 -12.98 -15.86
N ALA A 205 -6.67 -13.83 -14.84
CA ALA A 205 -5.80 -13.63 -13.70
C ALA A 205 -4.31 -13.49 -14.11
N VAL A 206 -3.80 -14.40 -14.93
CA VAL A 206 -2.40 -14.39 -15.41
C VAL A 206 -2.13 -13.17 -16.28
N SER A 207 -3.01 -12.84 -17.22
CA SER A 207 -2.82 -11.68 -18.11
C SER A 207 -2.86 -10.37 -17.33
N GLY A 208 -3.79 -10.21 -16.37
CA GLY A 208 -3.86 -9.04 -15.50
C GLY A 208 -2.60 -8.88 -14.65
N THR A 209 -2.16 -9.97 -14.00
CA THR A 209 -0.94 -9.99 -13.18
C THR A 209 0.30 -9.64 -14.00
N LEU A 210 0.51 -10.31 -15.12
CA LEU A 210 1.67 -10.04 -15.99
C LEU A 210 1.62 -8.62 -16.55
N GLY A 211 0.44 -8.15 -16.98
CA GLY A 211 0.26 -6.80 -17.47
C GLY A 211 0.62 -5.72 -16.45
N LEU A 212 0.12 -5.84 -15.22
CA LEU A 212 0.43 -4.90 -14.14
C LEU A 212 1.92 -5.00 -13.71
N THR A 213 2.43 -6.22 -13.57
CA THR A 213 3.85 -6.44 -13.25
C THR A 213 4.77 -5.80 -14.29
N LEU A 214 4.55 -6.08 -15.57
CA LEU A 214 5.37 -5.55 -16.66
C LEU A 214 5.22 -4.03 -16.82
N LEU A 215 4.02 -3.48 -16.53
CA LEU A 215 3.82 -2.02 -16.51
C LEU A 215 4.72 -1.36 -15.47
N ILE A 216 4.72 -1.88 -14.26
CA ILE A 216 5.52 -1.30 -13.17
C ILE A 216 7.02 -1.53 -13.45
N VAL A 217 7.41 -2.72 -13.90
CA VAL A 217 8.79 -3.01 -14.32
C VAL A 217 9.24 -2.03 -15.40
N GLY A 218 8.42 -1.84 -16.44
CA GLY A 218 8.76 -0.95 -17.55
C GLY A 218 8.90 0.51 -17.14
N VAL A 219 8.10 0.99 -16.18
CA VAL A 219 8.26 2.34 -15.64
C VAL A 219 9.47 2.43 -14.69
N SER A 220 9.82 1.32 -14.01
CA SER A 220 10.91 1.27 -13.00
C SER A 220 12.30 1.01 -13.60
N THR A 221 12.38 0.50 -14.83
CA THR A 221 13.65 0.22 -15.52
C THR A 221 13.87 1.25 -16.62
N GLY A 222 15.09 1.74 -16.77
CA GLY A 222 15.45 2.63 -17.87
C GLY A 222 15.88 1.87 -19.14
N GLY A 223 16.08 2.62 -20.23
CA GLY A 223 16.68 2.09 -21.47
C GLY A 223 15.74 1.24 -22.34
N ALA A 224 16.31 0.45 -23.25
CA ALA A 224 15.58 -0.33 -24.24
C ALA A 224 14.66 -1.41 -23.62
N TRP A 225 15.07 -1.98 -22.51
CA TRP A 225 14.28 -2.97 -21.76
C TRP A 225 12.97 -2.41 -21.22
N ALA A 226 12.93 -1.13 -20.82
CA ALA A 226 11.71 -0.45 -20.39
C ALA A 226 10.63 -0.47 -21.48
N TRP A 227 11.00 -0.12 -22.71
CA TRP A 227 10.07 -0.14 -23.84
C TRP A 227 9.55 -1.54 -24.16
N GLY A 228 10.43 -2.57 -24.09
CA GLY A 228 10.03 -3.95 -24.26
C GLY A 228 9.02 -4.38 -23.19
N ALA A 229 9.28 -4.06 -21.92
CA ALA A 229 8.37 -4.35 -20.82
C ALA A 229 7.04 -3.60 -20.96
N LEU A 230 7.04 -2.32 -21.36
CA LEU A 230 5.82 -1.53 -21.58
C LEU A 230 4.99 -2.05 -22.75
N CYS A 231 5.63 -2.44 -23.86
CA CYS A 231 4.93 -3.06 -24.99
C CYS A 231 4.27 -4.39 -24.58
N MET A 232 5.01 -5.24 -23.85
CA MET A 232 4.45 -6.49 -23.35
C MET A 232 3.35 -6.24 -22.30
N ALA A 233 3.50 -5.24 -21.45
CA ALA A 233 2.45 -4.82 -20.52
C ALA A 233 1.16 -4.44 -21.27
N ALA A 234 1.28 -3.63 -22.32
CA ALA A 234 0.14 -3.23 -23.16
C ALA A 234 -0.56 -4.46 -23.78
N VAL A 235 0.21 -5.43 -24.29
CA VAL A 235 -0.34 -6.68 -24.85
C VAL A 235 -1.09 -7.46 -23.77
N PHE A 236 -0.50 -7.70 -22.60
CA PHE A 236 -1.14 -8.48 -21.55
C PHE A 236 -2.34 -7.75 -20.93
N LEU A 237 -2.30 -6.42 -20.78
CA LEU A 237 -3.45 -5.65 -20.33
C LEU A 237 -4.58 -5.64 -21.36
N LEU A 238 -4.26 -5.60 -22.65
CA LEU A 238 -5.25 -5.72 -23.70
C LEU A 238 -5.90 -7.11 -23.68
N LEU A 239 -5.10 -8.18 -23.56
CA LEU A 239 -5.60 -9.55 -23.41
C LEU A 239 -6.49 -9.68 -22.17
N PHE A 240 -6.09 -9.09 -21.05
CA PHE A 240 -6.90 -9.03 -19.84
C PHE A 240 -8.25 -8.35 -20.10
N VAL A 241 -8.25 -7.14 -20.68
CA VAL A 241 -9.48 -6.39 -20.99
C VAL A 241 -10.40 -7.17 -21.92
N VAL A 242 -9.85 -7.77 -23.00
CA VAL A 242 -10.62 -8.59 -23.94
C VAL A 242 -11.21 -9.81 -23.25
N ARG A 243 -10.44 -10.45 -22.37
CA ARG A 243 -10.89 -11.62 -21.60
C ARG A 243 -12.01 -11.25 -20.63
N GLU A 244 -11.84 -10.19 -19.84
CA GLU A 244 -12.84 -9.70 -18.89
C GLU A 244 -14.18 -9.33 -19.56
N HIS A 245 -14.13 -8.79 -20.78
CA HIS A 245 -15.36 -8.52 -21.57
C HIS A 245 -16.09 -9.78 -22.05
N ARG A 246 -15.38 -10.91 -22.17
CA ARG A 246 -15.94 -12.16 -22.73
C ARG A 246 -16.28 -13.18 -21.64
N THR A 247 -15.86 -12.97 -20.41
CA THR A 247 -16.07 -13.91 -19.29
C THR A 247 -17.36 -13.59 -18.57
N ALA A 248 -18.17 -14.62 -18.30
CA ALA A 248 -19.45 -14.47 -17.54
C ALA A 248 -19.22 -14.04 -16.09
N ASP A 249 -18.13 -14.54 -15.46
CA ASP A 249 -17.72 -14.21 -14.10
C ASP A 249 -16.36 -13.49 -14.12
N PRO A 250 -16.32 -12.18 -14.48
CA PRO A 250 -15.08 -11.43 -14.58
C PRO A 250 -14.40 -11.28 -13.21
N VAL A 251 -13.06 -11.30 -13.21
CA VAL A 251 -12.25 -11.00 -12.01
C VAL A 251 -12.40 -9.53 -11.63
N LEU A 252 -12.50 -8.67 -12.67
CA LEU A 252 -12.67 -7.23 -12.54
C LEU A 252 -13.78 -6.73 -13.46
N PRO A 253 -14.98 -6.43 -12.97
CA PRO A 253 -16.03 -5.83 -13.79
C PRO A 253 -15.59 -4.47 -14.35
N LEU A 254 -15.21 -4.42 -15.63
CA LEU A 254 -14.68 -3.21 -16.27
C LEU A 254 -15.68 -2.05 -16.27
N GLY A 255 -16.97 -2.34 -16.08
CA GLY A 255 -18.01 -1.34 -15.87
C GLY A 255 -17.74 -0.39 -14.71
N LEU A 256 -16.98 -0.82 -13.69
CA LEU A 256 -16.58 0.02 -12.56
C LEU A 256 -15.77 1.25 -13.00
N PHE A 257 -14.96 1.13 -14.06
CA PHE A 257 -14.20 2.27 -14.57
C PHE A 257 -15.06 3.28 -15.36
N ARG A 258 -16.33 2.98 -15.63
CA ARG A 258 -17.29 3.96 -16.16
C ARG A 258 -17.84 4.87 -15.08
N ILE A 259 -17.77 4.44 -13.82
CA ILE A 259 -18.26 5.20 -12.65
C ILE A 259 -17.23 6.32 -12.34
N PRO A 260 -17.65 7.61 -12.42
CA PRO A 260 -16.73 8.73 -12.21
C PRO A 260 -16.08 8.76 -10.82
N SER A 261 -16.83 8.39 -9.77
CA SER A 261 -16.32 8.34 -8.40
C SER A 261 -15.19 7.32 -8.23
N VAL A 262 -15.30 6.12 -8.83
CA VAL A 262 -14.27 5.09 -8.82
C VAL A 262 -12.99 5.58 -9.51
N ARG A 263 -13.12 6.22 -10.68
CA ARG A 263 -11.95 6.77 -11.40
C ARG A 263 -11.24 7.85 -10.61
N MET A 264 -11.99 8.77 -10.00
CA MET A 264 -11.41 9.88 -9.23
C MET A 264 -10.77 9.39 -7.93
N ALA A 265 -11.40 8.44 -7.25
CA ALA A 265 -10.84 7.80 -6.07
C ALA A 265 -9.54 7.05 -6.39
N SER A 266 -9.50 6.28 -7.49
CA SER A 266 -8.30 5.56 -7.93
C SER A 266 -7.17 6.51 -8.35
N LEU A 267 -7.49 7.62 -9.03
CA LEU A 267 -6.50 8.65 -9.37
C LEU A 267 -5.93 9.30 -8.10
N ALA A 268 -6.81 9.69 -7.16
CA ALA A 268 -6.38 10.28 -5.90
C ALA A 268 -5.53 9.31 -5.07
N ALA A 269 -5.87 8.01 -5.08
CA ALA A 269 -5.10 6.96 -4.45
C ALA A 269 -3.70 6.82 -5.06
N CYS A 270 -3.61 6.73 -6.39
CA CYS A 270 -2.35 6.63 -7.11
C CYS A 270 -1.44 7.82 -6.77
N LEU A 271 -1.95 9.04 -6.87
CA LEU A 271 -1.16 10.25 -6.63
C LEU A 271 -0.77 10.46 -5.16
N GLN A 272 -1.66 10.13 -4.22
CA GLN A 272 -1.30 10.12 -2.80
C GLN A 272 -0.11 9.20 -2.55
N PHE A 273 -0.16 7.97 -3.05
CA PHE A 273 0.89 7.00 -2.80
C PHE A 273 2.18 7.32 -3.56
N THR A 274 2.10 7.94 -4.75
CA THR A 274 3.27 8.53 -5.43
C THR A 274 3.98 9.54 -4.53
N GLY A 275 3.26 10.53 -4.01
CA GLY A 275 3.85 11.57 -3.17
C GLY A 275 4.32 11.04 -1.81
N SER A 276 3.49 10.24 -1.14
CA SER A 276 3.77 9.80 0.23
C SER A 276 4.86 8.74 0.31
N VAL A 277 4.80 7.71 -0.54
CA VAL A 277 5.79 6.62 -0.54
C VAL A 277 7.12 7.10 -1.13
N GLY A 278 7.07 7.98 -2.13
CA GLY A 278 8.27 8.63 -2.65
C GLY A 278 8.98 9.47 -1.58
N LEU A 279 8.23 10.30 -0.84
CA LEU A 279 8.81 11.05 0.29
C LEU A 279 9.43 10.11 1.32
N LEU A 280 8.73 9.03 1.69
CA LEU A 280 9.22 8.06 2.66
C LEU A 280 10.40 7.22 2.16
N PHE A 281 10.58 7.07 0.85
CA PHE A 281 11.77 6.43 0.29
C PHE A 281 13.01 7.30 0.46
N PHE A 282 12.93 8.59 0.11
CA PHE A 282 14.07 9.50 0.18
C PHE A 282 14.33 10.05 1.60
N ALA A 283 13.31 10.12 2.48
CA ALA A 283 13.46 10.70 3.81
C ALA A 283 14.54 10.02 4.68
N PRO A 284 14.58 8.68 4.82
CA PRO A 284 15.68 8.02 5.54
C PRO A 284 17.04 8.21 4.90
N LEU A 285 17.11 8.26 3.56
CA LEU A 285 18.36 8.49 2.83
C LEU A 285 18.91 9.89 3.12
N TYR A 286 18.04 10.90 3.17
CA TYR A 286 18.42 12.27 3.56
C TYR A 286 18.80 12.36 5.05
N LEU A 287 17.96 11.85 5.94
CA LEU A 287 18.17 11.92 7.39
C LEU A 287 19.45 11.21 7.82
N GLN A 288 19.69 10.00 7.32
CA GLN A 288 20.86 9.21 7.71
C GLN A 288 22.09 9.60 6.89
N GLY A 289 21.96 9.82 5.57
CA GLY A 289 23.08 10.11 4.69
C GLY A 289 23.61 11.54 4.79
N MET A 290 22.74 12.54 4.99
CA MET A 290 23.13 13.96 5.00
C MET A 290 23.12 14.58 6.39
N LEU A 291 22.10 14.27 7.21
CA LEU A 291 22.01 14.80 8.57
C LEU A 291 22.74 13.93 9.61
N GLY A 292 23.25 12.76 9.22
CA GLY A 292 24.00 11.87 10.12
C GLY A 292 23.14 11.18 11.21
N TYR A 293 21.83 11.12 11.03
CA TYR A 293 20.95 10.47 11.98
C TYR A 293 21.20 8.96 12.04
N SER A 294 21.12 8.40 13.23
CA SER A 294 21.04 6.94 13.38
C SER A 294 19.72 6.39 12.81
N PRO A 295 19.65 5.10 12.50
CA PRO A 295 18.41 4.48 12.03
C PRO A 295 17.21 4.68 12.98
N ALA A 296 17.42 4.66 14.32
CA ALA A 296 16.36 4.91 15.29
C ALA A 296 15.93 6.38 15.30
N GLU A 297 16.87 7.33 15.26
CA GLU A 297 16.55 8.76 15.16
C GLU A 297 15.79 9.06 13.87
N SER A 298 16.17 8.47 12.74
CA SER A 298 15.45 8.56 11.48
C SER A 298 14.02 8.00 11.59
N GLY A 299 13.84 6.85 12.25
CA GLY A 299 12.53 6.28 12.52
C GLY A 299 11.65 7.19 13.38
N ILE A 300 12.20 7.74 14.48
CA ILE A 300 11.50 8.69 15.36
C ILE A 300 11.15 9.97 14.59
N ALA A 301 12.06 10.48 13.76
CA ALA A 301 11.84 11.67 12.95
C ALA A 301 10.64 11.55 11.99
N LEU A 302 10.25 10.35 11.58
CA LEU A 302 9.09 10.11 10.70
C LEU A 302 7.77 9.94 11.46
N VAL A 303 7.80 9.77 12.79
CA VAL A 303 6.57 9.61 13.62
C VAL A 303 5.60 10.78 13.50
N PRO A 304 6.03 12.06 13.48
CA PRO A 304 5.10 13.19 13.35
C PRO A 304 4.21 13.14 12.12
N MET A 305 4.70 12.65 10.98
CA MET A 305 3.89 12.45 9.78
C MET A 305 2.75 11.45 10.04
N SER A 306 3.09 10.32 10.62
CA SER A 306 2.14 9.25 10.91
C SER A 306 1.11 9.67 11.98
N LEU A 307 1.56 10.44 12.98
CA LEU A 307 0.67 11.03 13.98
C LEU A 307 -0.30 12.03 13.34
N ALA A 308 0.19 12.86 12.43
CA ALA A 308 -0.65 13.81 11.69
C ALA A 308 -1.70 13.07 10.81
N VAL A 309 -1.31 11.99 10.13
CA VAL A 309 -2.26 11.10 9.40
C VAL A 309 -3.33 10.58 10.35
N PHE A 310 -2.92 9.99 11.46
CA PHE A 310 -3.83 9.38 12.42
C PHE A 310 -4.81 10.41 13.02
N LEU A 311 -4.32 11.54 13.50
CA LEU A 311 -5.15 12.59 14.10
C LEU A 311 -6.13 13.16 13.08
N THR A 312 -5.67 13.46 11.88
CA THR A 312 -6.53 14.03 10.83
C THR A 312 -7.58 13.04 10.36
N ALA A 313 -7.21 11.80 10.07
CA ALA A 313 -8.14 10.77 9.60
C ALA A 313 -9.24 10.48 10.62
N ASN A 314 -8.89 10.35 11.91
CA ASN A 314 -9.84 9.93 12.93
C ASN A 314 -10.66 11.08 13.53
N PHE A 315 -10.09 12.28 13.67
CA PHE A 315 -10.76 13.36 14.39
C PHE A 315 -11.27 14.50 13.48
N ALA A 316 -10.65 14.71 12.32
CA ALA A 316 -11.03 15.81 11.43
C ALA A 316 -11.85 15.33 10.22
N THR A 317 -11.37 14.31 9.49
CA THR A 317 -11.93 13.94 8.18
C THR A 317 -13.38 13.50 8.26
N GLY A 318 -13.77 12.72 9.26
CA GLY A 318 -15.17 12.31 9.45
C GLY A 318 -16.11 13.49 9.62
N ARG A 319 -15.71 14.50 10.42
CA ARG A 319 -16.49 15.74 10.61
C ARG A 319 -16.53 16.62 9.34
N LEU A 320 -15.44 16.64 8.59
CA LEU A 320 -15.37 17.41 7.34
C LEU A 320 -16.21 16.77 6.23
N LEU A 321 -16.28 15.43 6.16
CA LEU A 321 -17.12 14.70 5.21
C LEU A 321 -18.63 14.95 5.41
N THR A 322 -19.07 15.38 6.61
CA THR A 322 -20.47 15.81 6.81
C THR A 322 -20.76 17.19 6.25
N ARG A 323 -19.73 18.03 6.00
CA ARG A 323 -19.87 19.41 5.54
C ARG A 323 -19.43 19.64 4.10
N TYR A 324 -18.47 18.84 3.64
CA TYR A 324 -17.84 18.98 2.32
C TYR A 324 -17.91 17.66 1.54
N PRO A 325 -18.12 17.72 0.23
CA PRO A 325 -18.13 16.52 -0.60
C PRO A 325 -16.75 15.85 -0.61
N PRO A 326 -16.69 14.52 -0.67
CA PRO A 326 -15.43 13.75 -0.59
C PRO A 326 -14.34 14.24 -1.55
N ARG A 327 -14.71 14.63 -2.78
CA ARG A 327 -13.74 15.13 -3.79
C ARG A 327 -13.06 16.44 -3.39
N THR A 328 -13.71 17.33 -2.65
CA THR A 328 -13.08 18.56 -2.14
C THR A 328 -12.00 18.21 -1.13
N LEU A 329 -12.27 17.25 -0.26
CA LEU A 329 -11.29 16.78 0.72
C LEU A 329 -10.16 15.98 0.05
N MET A 330 -10.45 15.19 -0.98
CA MET A 330 -9.41 14.53 -1.79
C MET A 330 -8.49 15.56 -2.46
N ALA A 331 -9.06 16.59 -3.12
CA ALA A 331 -8.26 17.63 -3.75
C ALA A 331 -7.43 18.42 -2.73
N ALA A 332 -8.05 18.83 -1.60
CA ALA A 332 -7.35 19.52 -0.52
C ALA A 332 -6.22 18.64 0.06
N GLY A 333 -6.48 17.35 0.28
CA GLY A 333 -5.48 16.41 0.73
C GLY A 333 -4.29 16.29 -0.23
N LEU A 334 -4.55 16.18 -1.54
CA LEU A 334 -3.49 16.13 -2.56
C LEU A 334 -2.68 17.43 -2.62
N VAL A 335 -3.32 18.60 -2.49
CA VAL A 335 -2.63 19.89 -2.40
C VAL A 335 -1.71 19.93 -1.19
N LEU A 336 -2.19 19.47 -0.02
CA LEU A 336 -1.40 19.43 1.21
C LEU A 336 -0.22 18.46 1.11
N ILE A 337 -0.41 17.28 0.48
CA ILE A 337 0.68 16.34 0.22
C ILE A 337 1.73 17.00 -0.70
N GLY A 338 1.28 17.60 -1.80
CA GLY A 338 2.17 18.30 -2.73
C GLY A 338 2.92 19.46 -2.08
N ALA A 339 2.23 20.31 -1.31
CA ALA A 339 2.85 21.41 -0.56
C ALA A 339 3.83 20.89 0.50
N GLY A 340 3.47 19.85 1.25
CA GLY A 340 4.34 19.23 2.23
C GLY A 340 5.61 18.64 1.59
N THR A 341 5.46 17.99 0.44
CA THR A 341 6.60 17.47 -0.34
C THR A 341 7.43 18.61 -0.91
N ALA A 342 6.82 19.72 -1.36
CA ALA A 342 7.53 20.89 -1.86
C ALA A 342 8.38 21.60 -0.79
N LEU A 343 8.00 21.54 0.49
CA LEU A 343 8.82 22.09 1.57
C LEU A 343 10.21 21.41 1.66
N TRP A 344 10.34 20.17 1.20
CA TRP A 344 11.63 19.48 1.14
C TRP A 344 12.56 19.98 0.04
N LEU A 345 12.09 20.84 -0.88
CA LEU A 345 12.93 21.53 -1.86
C LEU A 345 13.89 22.54 -1.21
N SER A 346 13.62 22.95 0.01
CA SER A 346 14.46 23.88 0.77
C SER A 346 15.45 23.19 1.73
N THR A 347 15.53 21.86 1.72
CA THR A 347 16.43 21.11 2.61
C THR A 347 17.88 21.31 2.18
N PRO A 348 18.77 21.83 3.07
CA PRO A 348 20.20 21.97 2.78
C PRO A 348 20.98 20.71 3.17
N HIS A 349 22.27 20.62 2.76
CA HIS A 349 23.17 19.53 3.17
C HIS A 349 23.29 19.39 4.70
N HIS A 350 23.26 20.51 5.44
CA HIS A 350 23.29 20.57 6.90
C HIS A 350 22.08 21.35 7.41
N GLY A 351 20.92 20.70 7.43
CA GLY A 351 19.65 21.31 7.79
C GLY A 351 19.22 21.04 9.23
N SER A 352 18.39 21.95 9.75
CA SER A 352 17.67 21.73 11.00
C SER A 352 16.44 20.85 10.72
N TYR A 353 16.28 19.78 11.48
CA TYR A 353 15.08 18.93 11.40
C TYR A 353 13.79 19.73 11.56
N VAL A 354 13.72 20.60 12.58
CA VAL A 354 12.52 21.37 12.93
C VAL A 354 12.14 22.36 11.83
N GLN A 355 13.12 22.95 11.17
CA GLN A 355 12.85 23.98 10.17
C GLN A 355 12.60 23.41 8.77
N HIS A 356 13.35 22.37 8.37
CA HIS A 356 13.37 21.91 6.98
C HIS A 356 12.66 20.59 6.73
N VAL A 357 12.57 19.72 7.76
CA VAL A 357 12.01 18.37 7.62
C VAL A 357 10.61 18.26 8.22
N LEU A 358 10.45 18.64 9.49
CA LEU A 358 9.21 18.48 10.25
C LEU A 358 7.99 19.14 9.61
N PRO A 359 8.04 20.40 9.10
CA PRO A 359 6.86 21.03 8.52
C PRO A 359 6.32 20.27 7.30
N GLY A 360 7.22 19.79 6.44
CA GLY A 360 6.85 18.99 5.27
C GLY A 360 6.22 17.64 5.64
N LEU A 361 6.75 16.97 6.67
CA LEU A 361 6.19 15.72 7.18
C LEU A 361 4.78 15.92 7.75
N VAL A 362 4.59 16.93 8.60
CA VAL A 362 3.29 17.19 9.23
C VAL A 362 2.26 17.58 8.18
N LEU A 363 2.61 18.46 7.24
CA LEU A 363 1.69 18.90 6.20
C LEU A 363 1.29 17.75 5.26
N SER A 364 2.26 16.92 4.85
CA SER A 364 1.99 15.70 4.07
C SER A 364 1.12 14.72 4.85
N GLY A 365 1.35 14.56 6.15
CA GLY A 365 0.54 13.70 7.02
C GLY A 365 -0.92 14.17 7.13
N ILE A 366 -1.15 15.47 7.31
CA ILE A 366 -2.49 16.06 7.30
C ILE A 366 -3.18 15.79 5.96
N GLY A 367 -2.47 16.01 4.86
CA GLY A 367 -2.98 15.75 3.51
C GLY A 367 -3.40 14.30 3.30
N GLN A 368 -2.58 13.35 3.73
CA GLN A 368 -2.90 11.91 3.67
C GLN A 368 -4.11 11.55 4.53
N GLY A 369 -4.18 12.10 5.75
CA GLY A 369 -5.31 11.89 6.67
C GLY A 369 -6.64 12.43 6.13
N LEU A 370 -6.62 13.47 5.32
CA LEU A 370 -7.81 13.96 4.60
C LEU A 370 -8.13 13.10 3.39
N ASN A 371 -7.13 12.77 2.57
CA ASN A 371 -7.36 12.11 1.29
C ASN A 371 -7.77 10.64 1.45
N PHE A 372 -7.10 9.87 2.32
CA PHE A 372 -7.28 8.42 2.40
C PHE A 372 -8.73 8.00 2.74
N PRO A 373 -9.39 8.51 3.80
CA PRO A 373 -10.78 8.18 4.07
C PRO A 373 -11.73 8.73 3.00
N SER A 374 -11.43 9.90 2.43
CA SER A 374 -12.28 10.55 1.42
C SER A 374 -12.26 9.80 0.09
N MET A 375 -11.11 9.30 -0.36
CA MET A 375 -11.03 8.50 -1.58
C MET A 375 -11.70 7.13 -1.40
N THR A 376 -11.55 6.52 -0.22
CA THR A 376 -12.20 5.23 0.09
C THR A 376 -13.72 5.39 0.09
N SER A 377 -14.25 6.40 0.76
CA SER A 377 -15.67 6.71 0.78
C SER A 377 -16.20 7.06 -0.63
N SER A 378 -15.51 7.94 -1.37
CA SER A 378 -15.90 8.34 -2.72
C SER A 378 -15.91 7.17 -3.69
N GLY A 379 -14.92 6.27 -3.60
CA GLY A 379 -14.80 5.11 -4.48
C GLY A 379 -15.93 4.10 -4.35
N LEU A 380 -16.75 4.20 -3.28
CA LEU A 380 -17.86 3.30 -3.01
C LEU A 380 -19.24 3.97 -3.19
N THR A 381 -19.30 5.30 -3.31
CA THR A 381 -20.56 6.06 -3.24
C THR A 381 -21.57 5.66 -4.33
N ASP A 382 -21.11 5.48 -5.57
CA ASP A 382 -21.97 5.18 -6.72
C ASP A 382 -21.86 3.71 -7.16
N VAL A 383 -21.35 2.85 -6.29
CA VAL A 383 -21.10 1.42 -6.57
C VAL A 383 -22.14 0.57 -5.84
N ALA A 384 -22.68 -0.44 -6.52
CA ALA A 384 -23.60 -1.38 -5.90
C ALA A 384 -22.91 -2.13 -4.74
N PRO A 385 -23.61 -2.39 -3.61
CA PRO A 385 -23.03 -3.03 -2.42
C PRO A 385 -22.30 -4.35 -2.70
N GLU A 386 -22.78 -5.11 -3.68
CA GLU A 386 -22.20 -6.40 -4.09
C GLU A 386 -20.83 -6.23 -4.74
N GLN A 387 -20.55 -5.05 -5.30
CA GLN A 387 -19.29 -4.71 -5.98
C GLN A 387 -18.32 -3.90 -5.11
N HIS A 388 -18.69 -3.54 -3.87
CA HIS A 388 -17.82 -2.74 -2.99
C HIS A 388 -16.45 -3.37 -2.76
N ALA A 389 -16.39 -4.70 -2.61
CA ALA A 389 -15.13 -5.41 -2.42
C ALA A 389 -14.20 -5.26 -3.64
N VAL A 390 -14.76 -5.35 -4.85
CA VAL A 390 -13.98 -5.21 -6.10
C VAL A 390 -13.57 -3.77 -6.31
N ALA A 391 -14.45 -2.79 -6.06
CA ALA A 391 -14.10 -1.37 -6.13
C ALA A 391 -13.01 -0.99 -5.13
N GLY A 392 -13.04 -1.56 -3.92
CA GLY A 392 -11.97 -1.44 -2.94
C GLY A 392 -10.65 -2.03 -3.44
N ALA A 393 -10.68 -3.21 -4.06
CA ALA A 393 -9.49 -3.83 -4.66
C ALA A 393 -8.90 -2.98 -5.78
N VAL A 394 -9.72 -2.38 -6.66
CA VAL A 394 -9.27 -1.42 -7.69
C VAL A 394 -8.53 -0.24 -7.06
N ASN A 395 -9.06 0.30 -5.96
CA ASN A 395 -8.42 1.40 -5.25
C ASN A 395 -7.06 0.98 -4.68
N VAL A 396 -6.94 -0.22 -4.09
CA VAL A 396 -5.66 -0.76 -3.58
C VAL A 396 -4.67 -0.99 -4.71
N VAL A 397 -5.09 -1.50 -5.87
CA VAL A 397 -4.22 -1.62 -7.05
C VAL A 397 -3.70 -0.25 -7.49
N ALA A 398 -4.55 0.78 -7.50
CA ALA A 398 -4.15 2.15 -7.82
C ALA A 398 -3.11 2.70 -6.82
N GLN A 399 -3.26 2.42 -5.53
CA GLN A 399 -2.27 2.75 -4.49
C GLN A 399 -0.92 2.10 -4.79
N GLN A 400 -0.91 0.82 -5.16
CA GLN A 400 0.32 0.08 -5.43
C GLN A 400 1.01 0.53 -6.73
N ILE A 401 0.24 0.87 -7.76
CA ILE A 401 0.77 1.50 -8.97
C ILE A 401 1.42 2.84 -8.60
N GLY A 402 0.74 3.67 -7.81
CA GLY A 402 1.24 4.96 -7.34
C GLY A 402 2.52 4.82 -6.52
N SER A 403 2.57 3.86 -5.59
CA SER A 403 3.76 3.64 -4.77
C SER A 403 4.95 3.16 -5.60
N SER A 404 4.76 2.20 -6.49
CA SER A 404 5.85 1.58 -7.26
C SER A 404 6.31 2.46 -8.42
N ALA A 405 5.37 2.85 -9.30
CA ALA A 405 5.68 3.69 -10.45
C ALA A 405 6.09 5.11 -10.02
N GLY A 406 5.49 5.61 -8.92
CA GLY A 406 5.82 6.91 -8.35
C GLY A 406 7.25 6.97 -7.84
N VAL A 407 7.67 6.01 -7.01
CA VAL A 407 9.05 5.92 -6.50
C VAL A 407 10.03 5.75 -7.66
N ALA A 408 9.71 4.87 -8.63
CA ALA A 408 10.55 4.66 -9.80
C ALA A 408 10.74 5.93 -10.63
N ALA A 409 9.65 6.67 -10.89
CA ALA A 409 9.72 7.95 -11.59
C ALA A 409 10.56 8.98 -10.81
N MET A 410 10.39 9.05 -9.49
CA MET A 410 11.18 9.94 -8.64
C MET A 410 12.66 9.57 -8.66
N VAL A 411 13.02 8.29 -8.57
CA VAL A 411 14.41 7.82 -8.65
C VAL A 411 15.01 8.12 -10.04
N LEU A 412 14.25 7.90 -11.11
CA LEU A 412 14.69 8.23 -12.47
C LEU A 412 14.95 9.73 -12.62
N VAL A 413 14.06 10.57 -12.09
CA VAL A 413 14.26 12.03 -12.11
C VAL A 413 15.44 12.44 -11.22
N ALA A 414 15.60 11.82 -10.05
CA ALA A 414 16.73 12.07 -9.17
C ALA A 414 18.08 11.74 -9.84
N SER A 415 18.14 10.67 -10.63
CA SER A 415 19.35 10.23 -11.33
C SER A 415 19.80 11.16 -12.47
N THR A 416 19.00 12.17 -12.84
CA THR A 416 19.39 13.18 -13.85
C THR A 416 20.30 14.27 -13.30
N SER A 417 20.50 14.34 -11.99
CA SER A 417 21.39 15.31 -11.33
C SER A 417 22.68 14.63 -10.90
N ASP A 418 23.81 15.31 -11.12
CA ASP A 418 25.12 14.86 -10.64
C ASP A 418 25.27 15.05 -9.12
N ASP A 419 24.51 15.98 -8.53
CA ASP A 419 24.46 16.22 -7.09
C ASP A 419 23.31 15.43 -6.45
N GLN A 420 23.62 14.65 -5.42
CA GLN A 420 22.64 13.79 -4.73
C GLN A 420 21.49 14.59 -4.12
N LEU A 421 21.77 15.73 -3.48
CA LEU A 421 20.72 16.57 -2.90
C LEU A 421 19.87 17.23 -3.98
N GLY A 422 20.50 17.72 -5.04
CA GLY A 422 19.81 18.25 -6.22
C GLY A 422 18.89 17.21 -6.84
N GLY A 423 19.32 15.95 -6.93
CA GLY A 423 18.50 14.82 -7.37
C GLY A 423 17.26 14.62 -6.48
N TYR A 424 17.43 14.66 -5.15
CA TYR A 424 16.28 14.55 -4.22
C TYR A 424 15.31 15.72 -4.38
N HIS A 425 15.79 16.94 -4.57
CA HIS A 425 14.95 18.10 -4.84
C HIS A 425 14.14 17.94 -6.14
N LEU A 426 14.75 17.46 -7.22
CA LEU A 426 14.04 17.18 -8.47
C LEU A 426 12.95 16.12 -8.29
N ALA A 427 13.23 15.05 -7.54
CA ALA A 427 12.26 14.03 -7.21
C ALA A 427 11.07 14.59 -6.41
N TYR A 428 11.33 15.39 -5.37
CA TYR A 428 10.28 16.04 -4.59
C TYR A 428 9.45 17.02 -5.42
N LEU A 429 10.10 17.78 -6.33
CA LEU A 429 9.41 18.69 -7.24
C LEU A 429 8.44 17.92 -8.16
N ALA A 430 8.91 16.84 -8.77
CA ALA A 430 8.07 16.00 -9.64
C ALA A 430 6.85 15.43 -8.90
N ALA A 431 7.04 14.93 -7.68
CA ALA A 431 5.95 14.41 -6.85
C ALA A 431 4.96 15.51 -6.42
N ALA A 432 5.48 16.70 -6.03
CA ALA A 432 4.65 17.84 -5.64
C ALA A 432 3.79 18.32 -6.82
N VAL A 433 4.38 18.46 -8.00
CA VAL A 433 3.67 18.85 -9.23
C VAL A 433 2.61 17.82 -9.59
N ALA A 434 2.93 16.52 -9.54
CA ALA A 434 1.97 15.46 -9.83
C ALA A 434 0.76 15.52 -8.87
N CYS A 435 0.98 15.71 -7.57
CA CYS A 435 -0.09 15.83 -6.57
C CYS A 435 -0.97 17.05 -6.82
N VAL A 436 -0.39 18.22 -7.12
CA VAL A 436 -1.14 19.47 -7.37
C VAL A 436 -1.94 19.40 -8.67
N LEU A 437 -1.34 18.86 -9.74
CA LEU A 437 -2.05 18.64 -11.01
C LEU A 437 -3.19 17.63 -10.82
N GLY A 438 -2.97 16.57 -10.06
CA GLY A 438 -4.01 15.61 -9.72
C GLY A 438 -5.15 16.24 -8.92
N ALA A 439 -4.85 17.10 -7.96
CA ALA A 439 -5.85 17.84 -7.22
C ALA A 439 -6.72 18.70 -8.15
N ALA A 440 -6.12 19.38 -9.13
CA ALA A 440 -6.84 20.18 -10.12
C ALA A 440 -7.78 19.31 -10.99
N VAL A 441 -7.35 18.11 -11.39
CA VAL A 441 -8.18 17.15 -12.16
C VAL A 441 -9.35 16.65 -11.33
N VAL A 442 -9.10 16.25 -10.06
CA VAL A 442 -10.14 15.78 -9.14
C VAL A 442 -11.16 16.89 -8.87
N PHE A 443 -10.74 18.15 -8.77
CA PHE A 443 -11.59 19.29 -8.47
C PHE A 443 -12.40 19.78 -9.69
N ARG A 444 -11.78 19.91 -10.90
CA ARG A 444 -12.42 20.46 -12.10
C ARG A 444 -13.61 19.64 -12.60
N ARG A 445 -13.57 18.32 -12.55
CA ARG A 445 -14.70 17.48 -12.96
C ARG A 445 -15.95 17.64 -12.10
N GLN A 446 -15.86 18.36 -10.99
CA GLN A 446 -17.00 18.70 -10.14
C GLN A 446 -17.94 19.72 -10.80
N ARG A 447 -17.38 20.71 -11.52
CA ARG A 447 -18.19 21.79 -12.15
C ARG A 447 -19.01 21.33 -13.35
N VAL A 448 -18.53 20.31 -14.06
CA VAL A 448 -19.21 19.82 -15.28
C VAL A 448 -20.46 19.01 -14.96
N VAL A 449 -20.50 18.28 -13.86
CA VAL A 449 -21.66 17.47 -13.45
C VAL A 449 -22.74 18.34 -12.78
N GLN A 450 -22.36 19.39 -12.04
CA GLN A 450 -23.32 20.32 -11.45
C GLN A 450 -23.91 21.33 -12.45
N ALA A 451 -23.25 21.56 -13.59
CA ALA A 451 -23.77 22.39 -14.66
C ALA A 451 -24.68 21.64 -15.65
N ALA A 452 -24.76 20.31 -15.52
CA ALA A 452 -25.55 19.41 -16.35
C ALA A 452 -26.79 18.82 -15.62
N LEU A 453 -27.03 19.21 -14.36
CA LEU A 453 -28.23 18.99 -13.55
C LEU A 453 -28.96 20.30 -13.30
#